data_c0415a809602f01168a25e189c7431b4
#
_entry.id   c0415a809602f01168a25e189c7431b4
#
_cell.length_a   1.000
_cell.length_b   1.000
_cell.length_c   1.000
_cell.angle_alpha   90.00
_cell.angle_beta   90.00
_cell.angle_gamma   90.00
#
_symmetry.space_group_name_H-M   'P 1'
#
loop_
_entity.id
_entity.type
_entity.pdbx_description
1 polymer ?
#
loop_
_entity_poly.entity_id
_entity_poly.type
_entity_poly.pdbx_seq_one_letter_code
_entity_poly.pdbx_strand_id
1 'polypeptide(L)'
;WDYGTSFNAMFLSAIEKVFGTDYGLSELPGFLKTGEYILHAVTPNLKNFAYSDNGGNAFLAPTMFWFYDKTKDASILYNQVQLYNKDGQKRIKKNRLAPAMLIWGASASLANPQKPTRLSWKAQGDNPACFMRSSWNDSSAVYVGMKMGAPSVNHGHMDVGSFLLEADGVLWGMDMGGEEYNRLETKGVDLWNSRQNSQRWDVFRYNNFAHNTLSFNHKYQDVKGKAQIDGYSDQENNMYVISDLTPVYKDQ
;
A
#
# COMPACT_ATOMS: atom_id res chain seq x y z
N TRP A 1 3.85 4.76 2.62
CA TRP A 1 4.57 3.68 3.32
C TRP A 1 6.08 3.79 3.16
N ASP A 2 6.60 3.76 1.95
CA ASP A 2 8.04 3.64 1.69
C ASP A 2 8.87 4.71 2.39
N TYR A 3 8.51 5.98 2.23
CA TYR A 3 9.27 7.09 2.81
C TYR A 3 9.34 7.01 4.35
N GLY A 4 8.19 7.03 5.02
CA GLY A 4 8.13 7.04 6.49
C GLY A 4 8.70 5.77 7.10
N THR A 5 8.36 4.61 6.55
CA THR A 5 8.83 3.31 7.08
C THR A 5 10.34 3.13 6.88
N SER A 6 10.87 3.55 5.73
CA SER A 6 12.31 3.47 5.46
C SER A 6 13.12 4.32 6.42
N PHE A 7 12.69 5.54 6.71
CA PHE A 7 13.41 6.39 7.67
C PHE A 7 13.29 5.89 9.11
N ASN A 8 12.15 5.32 9.51
CA ASN A 8 12.02 4.63 10.79
C ASN A 8 12.98 3.44 10.89
N ALA A 9 13.03 2.57 9.88
CA ALA A 9 13.96 1.44 9.87
C ALA A 9 15.44 1.88 9.92
N MET A 10 15.80 2.94 9.19
CA MET A 10 17.16 3.52 9.27
C MET A 10 17.47 4.05 10.67
N PHE A 11 16.54 4.76 11.29
CA PHE A 11 16.69 5.28 12.65
C PHE A 11 16.88 4.14 13.66
N LEU A 12 16.02 3.13 13.62
CA LEU A 12 16.11 1.95 14.49
C LEU A 12 17.41 1.18 14.28
N SER A 13 17.81 0.98 13.03
CA SER A 13 19.07 0.34 12.70
C SER A 13 20.28 1.13 13.21
N ALA A 14 20.23 2.47 13.15
CA ALA A 14 21.29 3.33 13.68
C ALA A 14 21.38 3.28 15.21
N ILE A 15 20.26 3.36 15.91
CA ILE A 15 20.21 3.24 17.37
C ILE A 15 20.78 1.89 17.82
N GLU A 16 20.29 0.81 17.23
CA GLU A 16 20.76 -0.54 17.56
C GLU A 16 22.26 -0.71 17.33
N LYS A 17 22.79 -0.12 16.26
CA LYS A 17 24.22 -0.16 15.96
C LYS A 17 25.07 0.61 16.98
N VAL A 18 24.57 1.74 17.48
CA VAL A 18 25.29 2.62 18.41
C VAL A 18 25.17 2.15 19.85
N PHE A 19 23.98 1.73 20.27
CA PHE A 19 23.67 1.42 21.67
C PHE A 19 23.54 -0.08 21.96
N GLY A 20 23.61 -0.94 20.94
CA GLY A 20 23.43 -2.38 21.09
C GLY A 20 21.96 -2.81 21.30
N THR A 21 21.04 -1.85 21.26
CA THR A 21 19.61 -2.07 21.45
C THR A 21 18.80 -0.97 20.76
N ASP A 22 17.64 -1.30 20.25
CA ASP A 22 16.64 -0.33 19.76
C ASP A 22 15.62 0.04 20.84
N TYR A 23 15.86 -0.36 22.10
CA TYR A 23 14.98 -0.12 23.25
C TYR A 23 13.55 -0.66 23.08
N GLY A 24 13.37 -1.71 22.26
CA GLY A 24 12.07 -2.32 21.98
C GLY A 24 11.20 -1.52 21.01
N LEU A 25 11.73 -0.48 20.36
CA LEU A 25 10.96 0.36 19.45
C LEU A 25 10.49 -0.40 18.20
N SER A 26 11.27 -1.36 17.68
CA SER A 26 10.86 -2.21 16.58
C SER A 26 9.72 -3.17 16.94
N GLU A 27 9.58 -3.50 18.23
CA GLU A 27 8.56 -4.42 18.74
C GLU A 27 7.23 -3.73 19.08
N LEU A 28 7.14 -2.42 18.88
CA LEU A 28 5.88 -1.70 19.07
C LEU A 28 4.75 -2.35 18.25
N PRO A 29 3.53 -2.47 18.83
CA PRO A 29 2.44 -3.21 18.21
C PRO A 29 2.18 -2.80 16.76
N GLY A 30 2.27 -3.76 15.85
CA GLY A 30 1.99 -3.58 14.44
C GLY A 30 3.18 -3.13 13.59
N PHE A 31 4.29 -2.64 14.16
CA PHE A 31 5.39 -2.09 13.35
C PHE A 31 6.04 -3.17 12.45
N LEU A 32 6.42 -4.31 12.99
CA LEU A 32 7.01 -5.40 12.19
C LEU A 32 6.02 -6.00 11.17
N LYS A 33 4.71 -5.92 11.45
CA LYS A 33 3.68 -6.39 10.52
C LYS A 33 3.47 -5.47 9.33
N THR A 34 3.98 -4.23 9.37
CA THR A 34 3.82 -3.30 8.24
C THR A 34 4.59 -3.74 6.99
N GLY A 35 5.59 -4.63 7.12
CA GLY A 35 6.23 -5.28 5.98
C GLY A 35 5.28 -6.18 5.19
N GLU A 36 4.35 -6.87 5.88
CA GLU A 36 3.32 -7.68 5.22
C GLU A 36 2.38 -6.82 4.35
N TYR A 37 2.15 -5.55 4.72
CA TYR A 37 1.37 -4.63 3.91
C TYR A 37 1.93 -4.51 2.49
N ILE A 38 3.22 -4.20 2.32
CA ILE A 38 3.84 -4.08 1.00
C ILE A 38 3.91 -5.43 0.28
N LEU A 39 4.13 -6.52 1.01
CA LEU A 39 4.07 -7.86 0.42
C LEU A 39 2.71 -8.12 -0.24
N HIS A 40 1.62 -7.84 0.46
CA HIS A 40 0.26 -8.10 -0.02
C HIS A 40 -0.27 -7.03 -0.98
N ALA A 41 0.20 -5.78 -0.91
CA ALA A 41 -0.21 -4.69 -1.79
C ALA A 41 0.31 -4.82 -3.23
N VAL A 42 1.22 -5.77 -3.51
CA VAL A 42 1.75 -6.03 -4.85
C VAL A 42 0.91 -7.10 -5.55
N THR A 43 0.42 -6.80 -6.75
CA THR A 43 -0.39 -7.70 -7.57
C THR A 43 0.44 -8.84 -8.19
N PRO A 44 -0.19 -9.88 -8.76
CA PRO A 44 0.51 -10.97 -9.47
C PRO A 44 1.46 -10.49 -10.58
N ASN A 45 1.11 -9.40 -11.28
CA ASN A 45 1.95 -8.82 -12.34
C ASN A 45 2.89 -7.72 -11.86
N LEU A 46 3.21 -7.70 -10.56
CA LEU A 46 4.15 -6.76 -9.95
C LEU A 46 3.73 -5.29 -10.15
N LYS A 47 2.44 -5.02 -10.00
CA LYS A 47 1.88 -3.68 -9.83
C LYS A 47 1.58 -3.44 -8.36
N ASN A 48 1.43 -2.18 -7.95
CA ASN A 48 0.90 -1.87 -6.64
C ASN A 48 -0.62 -1.72 -6.68
N PHE A 49 -1.28 -2.07 -5.59
CA PHE A 49 -2.60 -1.54 -5.31
C PHE A 49 -2.48 -0.03 -5.13
N ALA A 50 -2.79 0.70 -6.22
CA ALA A 50 -2.82 2.15 -6.19
C ALA A 50 -4.09 2.62 -5.49
N TYR A 51 -3.94 3.52 -4.53
CA TYR A 51 -5.00 4.28 -3.89
C TYR A 51 -4.39 5.56 -3.31
N SER A 52 -5.19 6.59 -3.13
CA SER A 52 -4.71 7.89 -2.68
C SER A 52 -3.54 8.36 -3.56
N ASP A 53 -2.51 8.97 -3.03
CA ASP A 53 -1.35 9.44 -3.82
C ASP A 53 -0.39 8.33 -4.27
N ASN A 54 -0.69 7.05 -4.00
CA ASN A 54 0.20 5.96 -4.35
C ASN A 54 0.13 5.63 -5.85
N GLY A 55 1.29 5.53 -6.49
CA GLY A 55 1.38 5.11 -7.89
C GLY A 55 1.23 3.61 -8.10
N GLY A 56 0.73 3.20 -9.27
CA GLY A 56 0.44 1.81 -9.61
C GLY A 56 1.65 0.92 -9.94
N ASN A 57 2.89 1.35 -9.73
CA ASN A 57 4.07 0.54 -10.02
C ASN A 57 4.72 0.01 -8.74
N ALA A 58 4.88 -1.31 -8.65
CA ALA A 58 5.65 -1.90 -7.58
C ALA A 58 7.12 -1.45 -7.64
N PHE A 59 7.72 -1.29 -6.49
CA PHE A 59 9.09 -0.76 -6.35
C PHE A 59 9.96 -1.71 -5.51
N LEU A 60 11.25 -1.65 -5.77
CA LEU A 60 12.23 -2.33 -4.95
C LEU A 60 12.41 -1.52 -3.66
N ALA A 61 11.99 -2.09 -2.53
CA ALA A 61 12.00 -1.46 -1.22
C ALA A 61 13.14 -2.01 -0.35
N PRO A 62 14.26 -1.29 -0.17
CA PRO A 62 15.37 -1.71 0.69
C PRO A 62 14.93 -2.07 2.10
N THR A 63 13.94 -1.38 2.63
CA THR A 63 13.37 -1.61 3.96
C THR A 63 12.80 -3.02 4.15
N MET A 64 12.37 -3.69 3.08
CA MET A 64 11.89 -5.08 3.18
C MET A 64 13.01 -6.03 3.63
N PHE A 65 14.27 -5.73 3.32
CA PHE A 65 15.41 -6.49 3.80
C PHE A 65 15.67 -6.29 5.30
N TRP A 66 15.36 -5.11 5.82
CA TRP A 66 15.36 -4.85 7.26
C TRP A 66 14.26 -5.64 7.98
N PHE A 67 13.04 -5.67 7.42
CA PHE A 67 11.96 -6.50 7.98
C PHE A 67 12.32 -7.98 7.97
N TYR A 68 12.92 -8.47 6.87
CA TYR A 68 13.46 -9.82 6.82
C TYR A 68 14.50 -10.07 7.93
N ASP A 69 15.45 -9.16 8.11
CA ASP A 69 16.48 -9.31 9.13
C ASP A 69 15.89 -9.37 10.55
N LYS A 70 14.88 -8.59 10.83
CA LYS A 70 14.19 -8.59 12.13
C LYS A 70 13.27 -9.80 12.34
N THR A 71 12.49 -10.18 11.35
CA THR A 71 11.50 -11.25 11.48
C THR A 71 12.02 -12.64 11.14
N LYS A 72 13.11 -12.73 10.38
CA LYS A 72 13.64 -13.95 9.75
C LYS A 72 12.62 -14.67 8.85
N ASP A 73 11.56 -13.99 8.46
CA ASP A 73 10.56 -14.51 7.51
C ASP A 73 10.99 -14.22 6.06
N ALA A 74 11.51 -15.25 5.37
CA ALA A 74 11.98 -15.11 4.00
C ALA A 74 10.84 -14.84 3.00
N SER A 75 9.60 -15.14 3.35
CA SER A 75 8.45 -14.90 2.48
C SER A 75 8.20 -13.40 2.25
N ILE A 76 8.61 -12.54 3.17
CA ILE A 76 8.47 -11.09 3.05
C ILE A 76 9.26 -10.51 1.87
N LEU A 77 10.31 -11.20 1.41
CA LEU A 77 11.11 -10.82 0.26
C LEU A 77 10.58 -11.35 -1.08
N TYR A 78 9.50 -12.12 -1.10
CA TYR A 78 9.01 -12.80 -2.30
C TYR A 78 8.88 -11.89 -3.52
N ASN A 79 8.14 -10.79 -3.40
CA ASN A 79 7.97 -9.83 -4.48
C ASN A 79 9.27 -9.04 -4.77
N GLN A 80 10.09 -8.79 -3.76
CA GLN A 80 11.36 -8.06 -3.93
C GLN A 80 12.33 -8.83 -4.81
N VAL A 81 12.40 -10.15 -4.63
CA VAL A 81 13.22 -11.03 -5.47
C VAL A 81 12.70 -11.06 -6.91
N GLN A 82 11.39 -11.15 -7.11
CA GLN A 82 10.80 -11.10 -8.45
C GLN A 82 11.09 -9.77 -9.16
N LEU A 83 10.94 -8.64 -8.45
CA LEU A 83 11.28 -7.30 -8.97
C LEU A 83 12.76 -7.17 -9.30
N TYR A 84 13.63 -7.74 -8.45
CA TYR A 84 15.07 -7.76 -8.70
C TYR A 84 15.42 -8.58 -9.95
N ASN A 85 14.84 -9.77 -10.10
CA ASN A 85 15.08 -10.63 -11.26
C ASN A 85 14.56 -10.02 -12.57
N LYS A 86 13.48 -9.24 -12.50
CA LYS A 86 12.88 -8.59 -13.69
C LYS A 86 13.75 -7.45 -14.23
N ASP A 87 14.15 -6.50 -13.37
CA ASP A 87 14.89 -5.29 -13.77
C ASP A 87 15.67 -4.65 -12.61
N GLY A 88 16.21 -5.49 -11.69
CA GLY A 88 16.83 -5.08 -10.44
C GLY A 88 17.95 -4.06 -10.60
N GLN A 89 18.85 -4.24 -11.58
CA GLN A 89 19.94 -3.29 -11.82
C GLN A 89 19.43 -1.87 -12.12
N LYS A 90 18.36 -1.75 -12.92
CA LYS A 90 17.73 -0.46 -13.23
C LYS A 90 17.09 0.15 -11.99
N ARG A 91 16.46 -0.66 -11.15
CA ARG A 91 15.79 -0.22 -9.91
C ARG A 91 16.79 0.22 -8.86
N ILE A 92 17.86 -0.54 -8.65
CA ILE A 92 18.93 -0.21 -7.72
C ILE A 92 19.57 1.15 -8.05
N LYS A 93 19.91 1.38 -9.33
CA LYS A 93 20.52 2.65 -9.76
C LYS A 93 19.67 3.88 -9.48
N LYS A 94 18.36 3.72 -9.37
CA LYS A 94 17.41 4.80 -9.10
C LYS A 94 17.03 4.94 -7.63
N ASN A 95 17.44 4.00 -6.80
CA ASN A 95 17.06 3.97 -5.39
C ASN A 95 18.22 4.43 -4.50
N ARG A 96 18.10 5.62 -3.92
CA ARG A 96 19.11 6.20 -3.02
C ARG A 96 19.39 5.37 -1.76
N LEU A 97 18.45 4.51 -1.35
CA LEU A 97 18.59 3.62 -0.19
C LEU A 97 19.09 2.22 -0.58
N ALA A 98 19.40 1.97 -1.86
CA ALA A 98 19.89 0.67 -2.30
C ALA A 98 21.13 0.15 -1.51
N PRO A 99 22.09 0.97 -1.07
CA PRO A 99 23.18 0.48 -0.22
C PRO A 99 22.72 -0.20 1.07
N ALA A 100 21.57 0.21 1.63
CA ALA A 100 21.01 -0.41 2.82
C ALA A 100 20.59 -1.87 2.59
N MET A 101 20.25 -2.25 1.36
CA MET A 101 19.95 -3.66 1.01
C MET A 101 21.15 -4.58 1.28
N LEU A 102 22.36 -4.10 1.07
CA LEU A 102 23.59 -4.88 1.33
C LEU A 102 23.79 -5.10 2.83
N ILE A 103 23.46 -4.10 3.64
CA ILE A 103 23.60 -4.15 5.09
C ILE A 103 22.53 -5.06 5.69
N TRP A 104 21.26 -4.78 5.40
CA TRP A 104 20.12 -5.49 5.98
C TRP A 104 19.90 -6.88 5.36
N GLY A 105 20.27 -7.05 4.10
CA GLY A 105 20.10 -8.29 3.35
C GLY A 105 21.32 -9.22 3.38
N ALA A 106 22.34 -8.94 4.19
CA ALA A 106 23.59 -9.70 4.20
C ALA A 106 23.38 -11.21 4.49
N SER A 107 22.33 -11.55 5.26
CA SER A 107 21.95 -12.95 5.57
C SER A 107 20.86 -13.49 4.66
N ALA A 108 20.32 -12.70 3.72
CA ALA A 108 19.21 -13.10 2.87
C ALA A 108 19.68 -13.99 1.71
N SER A 109 19.03 -15.14 1.52
CA SER A 109 19.18 -15.93 0.31
C SER A 109 18.14 -15.48 -0.72
N LEU A 110 18.60 -14.93 -1.85
CA LEU A 110 17.72 -14.47 -2.94
C LEU A 110 17.54 -15.53 -4.05
N ALA A 111 18.24 -16.66 -3.95
CA ALA A 111 18.20 -17.69 -4.99
C ALA A 111 16.83 -18.39 -5.07
N ASN A 112 16.22 -18.65 -3.90
CA ASN A 112 14.95 -19.36 -3.80
C ASN A 112 14.04 -18.61 -2.81
N PRO A 113 13.26 -17.63 -3.26
CA PRO A 113 12.38 -16.88 -2.37
C PRO A 113 11.29 -17.82 -1.82
N GLN A 114 11.11 -17.80 -0.51
CA GLN A 114 10.03 -18.54 0.12
C GLN A 114 8.69 -17.95 -0.30
N LYS A 115 7.81 -18.80 -0.82
CA LYS A 115 6.46 -18.38 -1.19
C LYS A 115 5.63 -18.09 0.08
N PRO A 116 4.92 -16.96 0.15
CA PRO A 116 3.98 -16.72 1.23
C PRO A 116 2.84 -17.75 1.23
N THR A 117 2.34 -18.09 2.39
CA THR A 117 1.23 -19.06 2.53
C THR A 117 -0.12 -18.38 2.60
N ARG A 118 -0.18 -17.17 3.15
CA ARG A 118 -1.44 -16.45 3.34
C ARG A 118 -1.89 -15.82 2.02
N LEU A 119 -3.12 -16.13 1.59
CA LEU A 119 -3.72 -15.59 0.36
C LEU A 119 -4.49 -14.29 0.57
N SER A 120 -4.87 -14.00 1.79
CA SER A 120 -5.58 -12.77 2.16
C SER A 120 -4.92 -12.08 3.34
N TRP A 121 -4.97 -10.74 3.35
CA TRP A 121 -4.43 -9.93 4.42
C TRP A 121 -5.23 -8.64 4.57
N LYS A 122 -5.40 -8.17 5.81
CA LYS A 122 -6.07 -6.90 6.09
C LYS A 122 -5.25 -6.00 6.99
N ALA A 123 -5.27 -4.71 6.70
CA ALA A 123 -4.76 -3.66 7.57
C ALA A 123 -5.87 -3.11 8.45
N GLN A 124 -5.48 -2.71 9.66
CA GLN A 124 -6.28 -1.91 10.59
C GLN A 124 -5.70 -0.47 10.64
N GLY A 125 -6.39 0.46 11.25
CA GLY A 125 -5.92 1.83 11.46
C GLY A 125 -6.77 2.88 10.74
N ASP A 126 -6.17 4.02 10.37
CA ASP A 126 -6.90 5.14 9.78
C ASP A 126 -7.27 4.91 8.31
N ASN A 127 -6.48 4.11 7.60
CA ASN A 127 -6.74 3.68 6.24
C ASN A 127 -6.76 2.15 6.16
N PRO A 128 -7.82 1.49 6.64
CA PRO A 128 -7.94 0.04 6.51
C PRO A 128 -7.89 -0.36 5.02
N ALA A 129 -7.20 -1.44 4.74
CA ALA A 129 -7.13 -2.02 3.41
C ALA A 129 -7.18 -3.54 3.51
N CYS A 130 -7.69 -4.18 2.48
CA CYS A 130 -7.73 -5.63 2.37
C CYS A 130 -7.17 -6.05 1.02
N PHE A 131 -6.40 -7.12 1.02
CA PHE A 131 -5.84 -7.73 -0.19
C PHE A 131 -6.17 -9.21 -0.19
N MET A 132 -6.63 -9.71 -1.33
CA MET A 132 -6.98 -11.10 -1.54
C MET A 132 -6.41 -11.57 -2.87
N ARG A 133 -5.93 -12.80 -2.94
CA ARG A 133 -5.43 -13.40 -4.17
C ARG A 133 -5.72 -14.89 -4.23
N SER A 134 -5.90 -15.43 -5.42
CA SER A 134 -6.10 -16.86 -5.60
C SER A 134 -4.79 -17.67 -5.60
N SER A 135 -3.65 -17.02 -5.89
CA SER A 135 -2.33 -17.68 -5.92
C SER A 135 -1.19 -16.68 -5.79
N TRP A 136 -0.02 -17.15 -5.32
CA TRP A 136 1.23 -16.39 -5.28
C TRP A 136 2.15 -16.66 -6.48
N ASN A 137 2.04 -17.79 -7.12
CA ASN A 137 2.95 -18.24 -8.17
C ASN A 137 2.30 -18.33 -9.55
N ASP A 138 1.17 -17.70 -9.72
CA ASP A 138 0.44 -17.66 -10.99
C ASP A 138 0.22 -16.18 -11.39
N SER A 139 0.77 -15.80 -12.55
CA SER A 139 0.59 -14.44 -13.10
C SER A 139 -0.84 -14.18 -13.60
N SER A 140 -1.63 -15.24 -13.78
CA SER A 140 -3.06 -15.16 -14.13
C SER A 140 -3.97 -15.16 -12.90
N ALA A 141 -3.40 -15.23 -11.68
CA ALA A 141 -4.17 -15.26 -10.45
C ALA A 141 -5.10 -14.05 -10.34
N VAL A 142 -6.28 -14.29 -9.77
CA VAL A 142 -7.19 -13.22 -9.37
C VAL A 142 -6.60 -12.50 -8.16
N TYR A 143 -6.58 -11.18 -8.22
CA TYR A 143 -6.19 -10.31 -7.12
C TYR A 143 -7.21 -9.19 -6.95
N VAL A 144 -7.64 -8.99 -5.72
CA VAL A 144 -8.51 -7.88 -5.33
C VAL A 144 -7.87 -7.13 -4.18
N GLY A 145 -7.70 -5.83 -4.35
CA GLY A 145 -7.40 -4.89 -3.27
C GLY A 145 -8.59 -3.99 -3.00
N MET A 146 -8.86 -3.65 -1.75
CA MET A 146 -9.92 -2.71 -1.38
C MET A 146 -9.46 -1.79 -0.25
N LYS A 147 -9.76 -0.49 -0.36
CA LYS A 147 -9.38 0.57 0.59
C LYS A 147 -10.61 1.15 1.26
N MET A 148 -10.54 1.30 2.57
CA MET A 148 -11.52 1.99 3.42
C MET A 148 -10.89 3.24 4.05
N GLY A 149 -11.37 3.69 5.19
CA GLY A 149 -10.87 4.85 5.93
C GLY A 149 -11.67 6.11 5.67
N ALA A 150 -11.02 7.25 5.66
CA ALA A 150 -11.65 8.56 5.45
C ALA A 150 -10.96 9.31 4.30
N PRO A 151 -11.71 10.16 3.57
CA PRO A 151 -11.12 10.97 2.49
C PRO A 151 -10.11 12.00 3.00
N SER A 152 -10.31 12.52 4.21
CA SER A 152 -9.54 13.63 4.79
C SER A 152 -8.24 13.24 5.48
N VAL A 153 -7.84 11.99 5.42
CA VAL A 153 -6.52 11.57 5.93
C VAL A 153 -5.38 12.19 5.12
N ASN A 154 -4.19 12.24 5.70
CA ASN A 154 -3.03 12.76 5.00
C ASN A 154 -2.78 12.00 3.69
N HIS A 155 -2.58 12.73 2.59
CA HIS A 155 -2.50 12.20 1.22
C HIS A 155 -3.76 11.43 0.76
N GLY A 156 -4.89 11.52 1.48
CA GLY A 156 -6.13 10.84 1.13
C GLY A 156 -6.81 11.41 -0.10
N HIS A 157 -7.58 10.56 -0.77
CA HIS A 157 -8.52 10.92 -1.84
C HIS A 157 -9.94 10.54 -1.40
N MET A 158 -10.94 10.98 -2.14
CA MET A 158 -12.31 10.48 -2.00
C MET A 158 -12.45 9.10 -2.67
N ASP A 159 -11.62 8.18 -2.23
CA ASP A 159 -11.43 6.83 -2.75
C ASP A 159 -11.84 5.74 -1.73
N VAL A 160 -12.67 6.11 -0.75
CA VAL A 160 -13.18 5.17 0.25
C VAL A 160 -14.09 4.15 -0.44
N GLY A 161 -13.84 2.86 -0.22
CA GLY A 161 -14.49 1.77 -0.92
C GLY A 161 -13.91 1.46 -2.31
N SER A 162 -12.84 2.17 -2.73
CA SER A 162 -12.19 1.89 -4.00
C SER A 162 -11.54 0.52 -4.00
N PHE A 163 -11.64 -0.16 -5.15
CA PHE A 163 -11.03 -1.46 -5.36
C PHE A 163 -10.13 -1.49 -6.60
N LEU A 164 -9.20 -2.43 -6.59
CA LEU A 164 -8.41 -2.85 -7.74
C LEU A 164 -8.72 -4.32 -8.02
N LEU A 165 -8.90 -4.66 -9.29
CA LEU A 165 -9.07 -6.03 -9.76
C LEU A 165 -8.03 -6.35 -10.83
N GLU A 166 -7.24 -7.39 -10.59
CA GLU A 166 -6.37 -8.01 -11.59
C GLU A 166 -6.74 -9.48 -11.73
N ALA A 167 -6.88 -9.96 -12.95
CA ALA A 167 -7.17 -11.36 -13.27
C ALA A 167 -6.69 -11.68 -14.68
N ASP A 168 -6.27 -12.91 -14.93
CA ASP A 168 -5.80 -13.39 -16.24
C ASP A 168 -4.70 -12.51 -16.86
N GLY A 169 -3.83 -11.96 -15.99
CA GLY A 169 -2.75 -11.07 -16.40
C GLY A 169 -3.20 -9.66 -16.80
N VAL A 170 -4.48 -9.32 -16.64
CA VAL A 170 -5.08 -8.02 -17.01
C VAL A 170 -5.52 -7.27 -15.77
N LEU A 171 -5.15 -5.99 -15.70
CA LEU A 171 -5.63 -5.07 -14.67
C LEU A 171 -6.99 -4.48 -15.13
N TRP A 172 -8.09 -5.07 -14.66
CA TRP A 172 -9.46 -4.71 -15.04
C TRP A 172 -9.97 -3.45 -14.33
N GLY A 173 -9.74 -3.36 -13.03
CA GLY A 173 -10.04 -2.19 -12.21
C GLY A 173 -8.75 -1.55 -11.76
N MET A 174 -8.40 -0.40 -12.31
CA MET A 174 -7.19 0.33 -11.96
C MET A 174 -7.52 1.68 -11.32
N ASP A 175 -6.58 2.21 -10.56
CA ASP A 175 -6.62 3.56 -10.02
C ASP A 175 -5.57 4.43 -10.70
N MET A 176 -5.88 5.70 -10.90
CA MET A 176 -5.00 6.65 -11.59
C MET A 176 -3.87 7.20 -10.68
N GLY A 177 -3.96 6.95 -9.36
CA GLY A 177 -3.06 7.53 -8.37
C GLY A 177 -3.18 9.05 -8.26
N GLY A 178 -2.16 9.68 -7.64
CA GLY A 178 -2.13 11.13 -7.44
C GLY A 178 -1.74 11.94 -8.68
N GLU A 179 -1.82 13.25 -8.53
CA GLU A 179 -1.29 14.23 -9.46
C GLU A 179 0.10 14.73 -9.01
N GLU A 180 0.80 15.39 -9.91
CA GLU A 180 2.07 16.05 -9.62
C GLU A 180 1.82 17.32 -8.78
N TYR A 181 2.21 17.31 -7.51
CA TYR A 181 1.95 18.38 -6.55
C TYR A 181 2.45 19.75 -7.02
N ASN A 182 3.72 19.82 -7.42
CA ASN A 182 4.32 21.06 -7.85
C ASN A 182 3.55 21.68 -9.05
N ARG A 183 3.02 20.86 -9.94
CA ARG A 183 2.19 21.32 -11.06
C ARG A 183 0.87 21.95 -10.61
N LEU A 184 0.25 21.41 -9.55
CA LEU A 184 -0.99 21.96 -8.99
C LEU A 184 -0.72 23.23 -8.19
N GLU A 185 0.31 23.22 -7.34
CA GLU A 185 0.70 24.35 -6.51
C GLU A 185 1.13 25.56 -7.33
N THR A 186 1.90 25.36 -8.41
CA THR A 186 2.27 26.45 -9.32
C THR A 186 1.11 27.07 -10.08
N LYS A 187 -0.03 26.37 -10.15
CA LYS A 187 -1.30 26.91 -10.66
C LYS A 187 -2.18 27.54 -9.59
N GLY A 188 -1.70 27.61 -8.35
CA GLY A 188 -2.42 28.25 -7.24
C GLY A 188 -3.51 27.36 -6.60
N VAL A 189 -3.49 26.04 -6.83
CA VAL A 189 -4.44 25.13 -6.21
C VAL A 189 -4.11 24.98 -4.71
N ASP A 190 -5.09 25.20 -3.84
CA ASP A 190 -5.00 24.92 -2.39
C ASP A 190 -5.08 23.40 -2.15
N LEU A 191 -3.99 22.71 -2.49
CA LEU A 191 -3.89 21.26 -2.57
C LEU A 191 -4.02 20.59 -1.21
N TRP A 192 -3.53 21.20 -0.15
CA TRP A 192 -3.42 20.57 1.17
C TRP A 192 -4.63 20.80 2.08
N ASN A 193 -5.62 21.51 1.58
CA ASN A 193 -6.87 21.73 2.26
C ASN A 193 -7.83 20.57 2.03
N SER A 194 -8.06 19.75 3.05
CA SER A 194 -8.93 18.56 2.97
C SER A 194 -10.37 18.81 3.48
N ARG A 195 -10.80 20.10 3.62
CA ARG A 195 -12.19 20.43 3.97
C ARG A 195 -13.14 20.09 2.83
N GLN A 196 -14.42 19.84 3.13
CA GLN A 196 -15.43 19.34 2.19
C GLN A 196 -15.49 20.07 0.85
N ASN A 197 -15.44 21.35 0.80
CA ASN A 197 -15.60 22.14 -0.42
C ASN A 197 -14.29 22.82 -0.84
N SER A 198 -13.16 22.19 -0.58
CA SER A 198 -11.86 22.74 -0.95
C SER A 198 -11.51 22.45 -2.42
N GLN A 199 -10.62 23.27 -2.98
CA GLN A 199 -10.10 23.09 -4.33
C GLN A 199 -9.40 21.73 -4.57
N ARG A 200 -8.95 21.05 -3.50
CA ARG A 200 -8.39 19.71 -3.60
C ARG A 200 -9.33 18.78 -4.34
N TRP A 201 -10.62 18.84 -4.04
CA TRP A 201 -11.63 17.93 -4.59
C TRP A 201 -12.08 18.30 -6.01
N ASP A 202 -11.76 19.51 -6.49
CA ASP A 202 -11.96 19.90 -7.90
C ASP A 202 -10.93 19.22 -8.81
N VAL A 203 -9.83 18.72 -8.26
CA VAL A 203 -8.85 17.90 -9.00
C VAL A 203 -9.44 16.51 -9.25
N PHE A 204 -9.64 16.15 -10.52
CA PHE A 204 -10.33 14.93 -10.92
C PHE A 204 -9.81 13.66 -10.24
N ARG A 205 -8.49 13.50 -10.14
CA ARG A 205 -7.89 12.31 -9.51
C ARG A 205 -8.05 12.23 -7.99
N TYR A 206 -8.56 13.28 -7.34
CA TYR A 206 -8.72 13.31 -5.89
C TYR A 206 -10.15 13.13 -5.42
N ASN A 207 -11.12 13.24 -6.33
CA ASN A 207 -12.54 13.02 -6.01
C ASN A 207 -13.03 11.63 -6.41
N ASN A 208 -14.19 11.24 -5.90
CA ASN A 208 -14.72 9.88 -6.06
C ASN A 208 -15.13 9.51 -7.50
N PHE A 209 -15.19 10.47 -8.42
CA PHE A 209 -15.53 10.15 -9.81
C PHE A 209 -14.37 9.52 -10.60
N ALA A 210 -13.15 9.63 -10.08
CA ALA A 210 -11.96 9.04 -10.70
C ALA A 210 -11.59 7.65 -10.16
N HIS A 211 -12.29 7.18 -9.13
CA HIS A 211 -11.97 5.95 -8.42
C HIS A 211 -13.01 4.85 -8.64
N ASN A 212 -12.62 3.60 -8.44
CA ASN A 212 -13.51 2.44 -8.52
C ASN A 212 -14.34 2.31 -7.24
N THR A 213 -15.12 3.34 -6.92
CA THR A 213 -15.99 3.39 -5.76
C THR A 213 -17.40 3.86 -6.16
N LEU A 214 -18.31 3.84 -5.21
CA LEU A 214 -19.68 4.33 -5.44
C LEU A 214 -19.70 5.85 -5.59
N SER A 215 -20.64 6.34 -6.39
CA SER A 215 -20.96 7.76 -6.49
C SER A 215 -22.47 7.91 -6.58
N PHE A 216 -23.03 8.80 -5.76
CA PHE A 216 -24.47 9.05 -5.71
C PHE A 216 -24.76 10.53 -6.05
N ASN A 217 -25.83 10.78 -6.79
CA ASN A 217 -26.37 12.12 -7.07
C ASN A 217 -25.31 13.14 -7.55
N HIS A 218 -24.23 12.69 -8.20
CA HIS A 218 -23.11 13.54 -8.62
C HIS A 218 -22.48 14.36 -7.46
N LYS A 219 -22.47 13.81 -6.26
CA LYS A 219 -21.86 14.44 -5.08
C LYS A 219 -20.55 13.80 -4.71
N TYR A 220 -19.75 14.57 -3.98
CA TYR A 220 -18.48 14.12 -3.40
C TYR A 220 -18.71 13.32 -2.11
N GLN A 221 -17.82 12.39 -1.80
CA GLN A 221 -17.81 11.71 -0.51
C GLN A 221 -17.70 12.73 0.64
N ASP A 222 -18.35 12.44 1.78
CA ASP A 222 -18.23 13.26 2.99
C ASP A 222 -16.83 13.07 3.60
N VAL A 223 -16.05 14.14 3.68
CA VAL A 223 -14.68 14.13 4.23
C VAL A 223 -14.62 13.80 5.73
N LYS A 224 -15.73 13.94 6.46
CA LYS A 224 -15.85 13.56 7.87
C LYS A 224 -16.27 12.11 8.06
N GLY A 225 -16.77 11.47 6.99
CA GLY A 225 -17.16 10.08 7.03
C GLY A 225 -15.93 9.17 7.14
N LYS A 226 -16.11 8.02 7.78
CA LYS A 226 -15.08 6.99 7.92
C LYS A 226 -15.70 5.61 7.80
N ALA A 227 -15.16 4.79 6.90
CA ALA A 227 -15.51 3.40 6.76
C ALA A 227 -14.44 2.48 7.36
N GLN A 228 -14.86 1.31 7.86
CA GLN A 228 -14.00 0.30 8.46
C GLN A 228 -14.22 -1.04 7.76
N ILE A 229 -13.42 -2.03 8.09
CA ILE A 229 -13.69 -3.42 7.71
C ILE A 229 -14.65 -4.01 8.75
N ASP A 230 -15.90 -4.24 8.34
CA ASP A 230 -16.97 -4.77 9.20
C ASP A 230 -17.03 -6.29 9.17
N GLY A 231 -16.68 -6.91 8.03
CA GLY A 231 -16.61 -8.35 7.88
C GLY A 231 -15.40 -8.77 7.06
N TYR A 232 -14.80 -9.91 7.40
CA TYR A 232 -13.64 -10.43 6.72
C TYR A 232 -13.50 -11.93 6.88
N SER A 233 -13.18 -12.62 5.81
CA SER A 233 -12.77 -14.03 5.81
C SER A 233 -11.50 -14.22 4.98
N ASP A 234 -10.57 -15.00 5.52
CA ASP A 234 -9.34 -15.44 4.86
C ASP A 234 -9.37 -16.93 4.50
N GLN A 235 -10.52 -17.57 4.62
CA GLN A 235 -10.70 -18.97 4.22
C GLN A 235 -10.54 -19.08 2.69
N GLU A 236 -9.62 -19.92 2.23
CA GLU A 236 -9.23 -20.02 0.81
C GLU A 236 -10.40 -20.15 -0.15
N ASN A 237 -11.42 -20.92 0.20
CA ASN A 237 -12.61 -21.13 -0.64
C ASN A 237 -13.71 -20.07 -0.44
N ASN A 238 -13.51 -19.12 0.48
CA ASN A 238 -14.52 -18.10 0.79
C ASN A 238 -13.85 -16.85 1.38
N MET A 239 -12.97 -16.24 0.60
CA MET A 239 -12.36 -14.95 0.96
C MET A 239 -13.34 -13.82 0.66
N TYR A 240 -13.57 -12.96 1.64
CA TYR A 240 -14.36 -11.74 1.44
C TYR A 240 -13.93 -10.61 2.38
N VAL A 241 -14.30 -9.40 1.99
CA VAL A 241 -14.27 -8.21 2.83
C VAL A 241 -15.60 -7.47 2.69
N ILE A 242 -16.13 -6.99 3.81
CA ILE A 242 -17.38 -6.22 3.87
C ILE A 242 -17.06 -4.90 4.58
N SER A 243 -17.58 -3.80 4.04
CA SER A 243 -17.50 -2.48 4.63
C SER A 243 -18.79 -1.72 4.40
N ASP A 244 -19.34 -1.11 5.44
CA ASP A 244 -20.43 -0.14 5.32
C ASP A 244 -19.86 1.22 4.92
N LEU A 245 -20.25 1.69 3.73
CA LEU A 245 -19.83 2.98 3.18
C LEU A 245 -20.82 4.11 3.49
N THR A 246 -21.95 3.84 4.15
CA THR A 246 -22.94 4.85 4.52
C THR A 246 -22.33 6.09 5.18
N PRO A 247 -21.32 5.96 6.08
CA PRO A 247 -20.75 7.14 6.73
C PRO A 247 -20.12 8.17 5.78
N VAL A 248 -19.65 7.75 4.60
CA VAL A 248 -19.06 8.66 3.60
C VAL A 248 -20.06 9.17 2.57
N TYR A 249 -21.35 8.78 2.71
CA TYR A 249 -22.44 9.16 1.79
C TYR A 249 -23.70 9.68 2.53
N LYS A 250 -23.57 10.10 3.80
CA LYS A 250 -24.74 10.48 4.64
C LYS A 250 -25.63 11.54 4.05
N ASP A 251 -25.05 12.49 3.33
CA ASP A 251 -25.78 13.65 2.81
C ASP A 251 -26.12 13.52 1.32
N GLN A 252 -26.22 12.27 0.83
CA GLN A 252 -26.42 11.97 -0.61
C GLN A 252 -27.70 11.24 -0.93
#